data_846bfc24ae803d87d8d6f0f908840108
#
_entry.id   846bfc24ae803d87d8d6f0f908840108
#
_cell.length_a   1.000
_cell.length_b   1.000
_cell.length_c   1.000
_cell.angle_alpha   90.00
_cell.angle_beta   90.00
_cell.angle_gamma   90.00
#
_symmetry.space_group_name_H-M   'P 1'
#
loop_
_entity.id
_entity.type
_entity.pdbx_description
1 polymer ?
#
loop_
_entity_poly.entity_id
_entity_poly.type
_entity_poly.pdbx_seq_one_letter_code
_entity_poly.pdbx_strand_id
1 'polypeptide(L)'
;MLSDGKTGSENQCLGLAEAVGCRPELKRIAARLPWLALPPALWLSPMAALGPGSDAIAAPWPRLLIASGRQTVAVAAAIRRRANGATFAVQLLDPRIAPSRFDLVVAPEHDGLAGDNVIATKGALHGVNAARLGDAAERFRPRLAALPRPLVAVLVGGANAAYRFGAAEAARLAAGLRAAAASDGAGFVVTASRRTGAEALAALHTGLDGLPAELWTGEGENPYLGYLALCDAIVVTADSVNMVSEAASTGKPVHVFELPGGKAKFRRFHAAFAEAGITRPFEGRIGRWSYAPLDETGRVAALIRRRLGLGVGAGQDD
;
A
#
# COMPACT_ATOMS: atom_id res chain seq x y z
N MET A 1 -14.06 1.56 -9.90
CA MET A 1 -13.18 0.59 -9.22
C MET A 1 -14.01 -0.55 -8.66
N LEU A 2 -13.43 -1.75 -8.58
CA LEU A 2 -14.07 -2.92 -7.99
C LEU A 2 -13.20 -3.48 -6.86
N SER A 3 -13.77 -3.63 -5.65
CA SER A 3 -13.07 -4.05 -4.43
C SER A 3 -13.81 -5.13 -3.67
N ASP A 4 -13.06 -5.95 -2.92
CA ASP A 4 -13.60 -6.90 -1.93
C ASP A 4 -13.59 -6.33 -0.49
N GLY A 5 -13.53 -4.99 -0.34
CA GLY A 5 -13.62 -4.28 0.93
C GLY A 5 -12.31 -4.21 1.73
N LYS A 6 -11.21 -4.75 1.21
CA LYS A 6 -9.90 -4.67 1.89
C LYS A 6 -9.25 -3.31 1.64
N THR A 7 -9.03 -2.55 2.70
CA THR A 7 -8.47 -1.19 2.63
C THR A 7 -7.17 -1.10 1.83
N GLY A 8 -6.23 -2.04 2.00
CA GLY A 8 -4.98 -2.04 1.24
C GLY A 8 -5.21 -2.16 -0.27
N SER A 9 -6.17 -2.99 -0.69
CA SER A 9 -6.55 -3.16 -2.09
C SER A 9 -7.27 -1.92 -2.64
N GLU A 10 -8.17 -1.33 -1.85
CA GLU A 10 -8.87 -0.10 -2.22
C GLU A 10 -7.90 1.06 -2.41
N ASN A 11 -6.95 1.26 -1.49
CA ASN A 11 -5.95 2.32 -1.59
C ASN A 11 -5.06 2.17 -2.84
N GLN A 12 -4.70 0.94 -3.22
CA GLN A 12 -3.96 0.69 -4.46
C GLN A 12 -4.78 1.06 -5.70
N CYS A 13 -6.05 0.64 -5.75
CA CYS A 13 -6.95 0.99 -6.85
C CYS A 13 -7.18 2.50 -6.94
N LEU A 14 -7.43 3.15 -5.81
CA LEU A 14 -7.66 4.58 -5.73
C LEU A 14 -6.42 5.37 -6.18
N GLY A 15 -5.25 5.04 -5.63
CA GLY A 15 -3.98 5.69 -6.01
C GLY A 15 -3.70 5.57 -7.50
N LEU A 16 -3.95 4.40 -8.10
CA LEU A 16 -3.80 4.21 -9.54
C LEU A 16 -4.83 5.02 -10.34
N ALA A 17 -6.09 5.03 -9.93
CA ALA A 17 -7.14 5.79 -10.63
C ALA A 17 -6.86 7.31 -10.61
N GLU A 18 -6.46 7.84 -9.46
CA GLU A 18 -6.04 9.24 -9.30
C GLU A 18 -4.83 9.57 -10.18
N ALA A 19 -3.82 8.69 -10.20
CA ALA A 19 -2.63 8.86 -11.05
C ALA A 19 -2.95 8.78 -12.54
N VAL A 20 -3.99 8.05 -12.96
CA VAL A 20 -4.51 8.08 -14.34
C VAL A 20 -5.23 9.39 -14.64
N GLY A 21 -5.66 10.15 -13.63
CA GLY A 21 -6.45 11.37 -13.77
C GLY A 21 -7.97 11.11 -13.75
N CYS A 22 -8.41 10.03 -13.13
CA CYS A 22 -9.82 9.66 -13.04
C CYS A 22 -10.38 9.90 -11.63
N ARG A 23 -11.65 10.31 -11.54
CA ARG A 23 -12.43 10.24 -10.30
C ARG A 23 -13.20 8.92 -10.29
N PRO A 24 -12.76 7.91 -9.54
CA PRO A 24 -13.35 6.59 -9.63
C PRO A 24 -14.62 6.48 -8.80
N GLU A 25 -15.63 5.80 -9.35
CA GLU A 25 -16.73 5.23 -8.57
C GLU A 25 -16.27 3.92 -7.94
N LEU A 26 -16.37 3.79 -6.62
CA LEU A 26 -16.05 2.56 -5.90
C LEU A 26 -17.27 1.66 -5.81
N LYS A 27 -17.15 0.43 -6.34
CA LYS A 27 -18.11 -0.64 -6.16
C LYS A 27 -17.49 -1.73 -5.29
N ARG A 28 -18.09 -2.01 -4.15
CA ARG A 28 -17.70 -3.11 -3.26
C ARG A 28 -18.54 -4.33 -3.56
N ILE A 29 -17.90 -5.48 -3.61
CA ILE A 29 -18.58 -6.75 -3.80
C ILE A 29 -18.24 -7.74 -2.69
N ALA A 30 -19.23 -8.54 -2.34
CA ALA A 30 -19.12 -9.65 -1.41
C ALA A 30 -19.72 -10.91 -2.09
N ALA A 31 -18.89 -11.93 -2.26
CA ALA A 31 -19.35 -13.18 -2.84
C ALA A 31 -20.13 -13.99 -1.80
N ARG A 32 -21.22 -14.62 -2.24
CA ARG A 32 -21.98 -15.59 -1.44
C ARG A 32 -21.43 -17.02 -1.59
N LEU A 33 -21.77 -17.89 -0.69
CA LEU A 33 -21.52 -19.33 -0.84
C LEU A 33 -22.33 -19.90 -2.02
N PRO A 34 -21.80 -20.91 -2.75
CA PRO A 34 -20.50 -21.57 -2.54
C PRO A 34 -19.31 -20.84 -3.16
N TRP A 35 -19.52 -19.79 -3.98
CA TRP A 35 -18.47 -19.10 -4.74
C TRP A 35 -17.36 -18.52 -3.86
N LEU A 36 -17.70 -18.03 -2.66
CA LEU A 36 -16.69 -17.51 -1.71
C LEU A 36 -15.61 -18.55 -1.38
N ALA A 37 -15.98 -19.83 -1.30
CA ALA A 37 -15.06 -20.94 -1.04
C ALA A 37 -14.30 -21.42 -2.29
N LEU A 38 -14.85 -21.19 -3.48
CA LEU A 38 -14.29 -21.67 -4.75
C LEU A 38 -13.19 -20.74 -5.27
N PRO A 39 -12.16 -21.28 -5.94
CA PRO A 39 -11.21 -20.46 -6.71
C PRO A 39 -11.93 -19.63 -7.77
N PRO A 40 -11.44 -18.42 -8.13
CA PRO A 40 -12.06 -17.57 -9.15
C PRO A 40 -12.24 -18.27 -10.53
N ALA A 41 -11.35 -19.20 -10.85
CA ALA A 41 -11.42 -20.00 -12.08
C ALA A 41 -12.71 -20.84 -12.21
N LEU A 42 -13.31 -21.24 -11.08
CA LEU A 42 -14.52 -22.08 -11.03
C LEU A 42 -15.82 -21.28 -10.92
N TRP A 43 -15.77 -19.95 -11.02
CA TRP A 43 -16.95 -19.10 -10.99
C TRP A 43 -17.63 -19.08 -12.37
N LEU A 44 -18.44 -20.08 -12.68
CA LEU A 44 -19.13 -20.21 -13.98
C LEU A 44 -20.07 -19.04 -14.26
N SER A 45 -20.71 -18.49 -13.22
CA SER A 45 -21.60 -17.33 -13.29
C SER A 45 -21.20 -16.26 -12.30
N PRO A 46 -20.14 -15.45 -12.60
CA PRO A 46 -19.59 -14.49 -11.61
C PRO A 46 -20.60 -13.45 -11.12
N MET A 47 -21.54 -13.00 -11.96
CA MET A 47 -22.57 -12.06 -11.54
C MET A 47 -23.59 -12.67 -10.59
N ALA A 48 -23.90 -13.96 -10.72
CA ALA A 48 -24.77 -14.68 -9.80
C ALA A 48 -24.07 -15.01 -8.47
N ALA A 49 -22.75 -14.86 -8.41
CA ALA A 49 -21.97 -15.04 -7.19
C ALA A 49 -22.08 -13.88 -6.20
N LEU A 50 -22.59 -12.72 -6.65
CA LEU A 50 -22.70 -11.53 -5.83
C LEU A 50 -23.78 -11.74 -4.74
N GLY A 51 -23.40 -11.47 -3.49
CA GLY A 51 -24.27 -11.54 -2.32
C GLY A 51 -24.95 -10.22 -2.02
N PRO A 52 -25.86 -10.20 -1.01
CA PRO A 52 -26.65 -9.02 -0.64
C PRO A 52 -25.83 -7.80 -0.20
N GLY A 53 -24.58 -8.02 0.24
CA GLY A 53 -23.65 -6.93 0.62
C GLY A 53 -22.88 -6.35 -0.56
N SER A 54 -23.24 -6.69 -1.81
CA SER A 54 -22.58 -6.16 -3.00
C SER A 54 -23.31 -4.95 -3.54
N ASP A 55 -22.54 -3.97 -4.03
CA ASP A 55 -23.07 -2.90 -4.86
C ASP A 55 -23.62 -3.44 -6.19
N ALA A 56 -24.57 -2.74 -6.77
CA ALA A 56 -25.14 -3.11 -8.06
C ALA A 56 -24.08 -3.04 -9.18
N ILE A 57 -23.93 -4.15 -9.92
CA ILE A 57 -23.01 -4.28 -11.05
C ILE A 57 -23.82 -4.48 -12.32
N ALA A 58 -24.03 -3.42 -13.07
CA ALA A 58 -24.81 -3.40 -14.31
C ALA A 58 -24.22 -2.43 -15.34
N ALA A 59 -24.65 -2.54 -16.59
CA ALA A 59 -24.38 -1.55 -17.62
C ALA A 59 -25.02 -0.17 -17.27
N PRO A 60 -24.47 0.96 -17.78
CA PRO A 60 -23.37 1.02 -18.75
C PRO A 60 -22.01 0.66 -18.13
N TRP A 61 -21.19 -0.05 -18.94
CA TRP A 61 -19.86 -0.44 -18.46
C TRP A 61 -18.88 0.72 -18.51
N PRO A 62 -17.97 0.84 -17.51
CA PRO A 62 -16.99 1.92 -17.48
C PRO A 62 -15.95 1.77 -18.60
N ARG A 63 -15.39 2.88 -19.07
CA ARG A 63 -14.24 2.87 -20.01
C ARG A 63 -12.99 2.25 -19.37
N LEU A 64 -12.76 2.51 -18.07
CA LEU A 64 -11.67 1.93 -17.28
C LEU A 64 -12.23 1.23 -16.05
N LEU A 65 -11.89 -0.05 -15.89
CA LEU A 65 -12.17 -0.85 -14.71
C LEU A 65 -10.86 -1.21 -14.01
N ILE A 66 -10.64 -0.75 -12.78
CA ILE A 66 -9.53 -1.17 -11.94
C ILE A 66 -10.09 -2.06 -10.83
N ALA A 67 -9.58 -3.29 -10.72
CA ALA A 67 -10.05 -4.28 -9.77
C ALA A 67 -8.90 -4.83 -8.92
N SER A 68 -9.16 -5.03 -7.62
CA SER A 68 -8.23 -5.69 -6.71
C SER A 68 -8.98 -6.52 -5.67
N GLY A 69 -8.37 -7.64 -5.31
CA GLY A 69 -8.92 -8.59 -4.35
C GLY A 69 -9.43 -9.87 -5.00
N ARG A 70 -9.38 -10.97 -4.25
CA ARG A 70 -9.72 -12.30 -4.77
C ARG A 70 -11.14 -12.40 -5.32
N GLN A 71 -12.09 -11.76 -4.63
CA GLN A 71 -13.51 -11.85 -5.00
C GLN A 71 -13.84 -11.06 -6.28
N THR A 72 -13.03 -10.05 -6.62
CA THR A 72 -13.27 -9.20 -7.78
C THR A 72 -12.84 -9.84 -9.10
N VAL A 73 -11.92 -10.80 -9.06
CA VAL A 73 -11.24 -11.38 -10.25
C VAL A 73 -12.21 -11.89 -11.30
N ALA A 74 -13.10 -12.81 -10.92
CA ALA A 74 -14.04 -13.43 -11.86
C ALA A 74 -15.08 -12.41 -12.36
N VAL A 75 -15.50 -11.48 -11.50
CA VAL A 75 -16.48 -10.42 -11.84
C VAL A 75 -15.86 -9.42 -12.82
N ALA A 76 -14.63 -8.97 -12.58
CA ALA A 76 -13.92 -8.04 -13.47
C ALA A 76 -13.70 -8.66 -14.87
N ALA A 77 -13.28 -9.94 -14.93
CA ALA A 77 -13.16 -10.67 -16.19
C ALA A 77 -14.51 -10.82 -16.90
N ALA A 78 -15.62 -11.01 -16.16
CA ALA A 78 -16.96 -11.08 -16.73
C ALA A 78 -17.45 -9.72 -17.26
N ILE A 79 -17.16 -8.61 -16.56
CA ILE A 79 -17.45 -7.25 -17.03
C ILE A 79 -16.72 -6.98 -18.34
N ARG A 80 -15.39 -7.22 -18.38
CA ARG A 80 -14.60 -7.04 -19.61
C ARG A 80 -15.20 -7.78 -20.80
N ARG A 81 -15.55 -9.06 -20.61
CA ARG A 81 -16.18 -9.86 -21.67
C ARG A 81 -17.52 -9.29 -22.14
N ARG A 82 -18.38 -8.86 -21.19
CA ARG A 82 -19.70 -8.29 -21.51
C ARG A 82 -19.63 -6.91 -22.15
N ALA A 83 -18.61 -6.15 -21.80
CA ALA A 83 -18.34 -4.82 -22.36
C ALA A 83 -17.86 -4.86 -23.81
N ASN A 84 -17.49 -6.04 -24.33
CA ASN A 84 -17.10 -6.27 -25.74
C ASN A 84 -16.14 -5.20 -26.28
N GLY A 85 -15.04 -4.94 -25.55
CA GLY A 85 -14.01 -3.96 -25.92
C GLY A 85 -14.25 -2.52 -25.43
N ALA A 86 -15.43 -2.19 -24.89
CA ALA A 86 -15.71 -0.87 -24.36
C ALA A 86 -15.03 -0.58 -23.01
N THR A 87 -14.63 -1.63 -22.28
CA THR A 87 -13.96 -1.52 -20.98
C THR A 87 -12.52 -2.00 -21.07
N PHE A 88 -11.57 -1.15 -20.69
CA PHE A 88 -10.20 -1.54 -20.43
C PHE A 88 -10.09 -2.03 -18.97
N ALA A 89 -9.90 -3.32 -18.79
CA ALA A 89 -9.90 -3.96 -17.48
C ALA A 89 -8.49 -4.16 -16.95
N VAL A 90 -8.19 -3.53 -15.82
CA VAL A 90 -6.91 -3.63 -15.08
C VAL A 90 -7.15 -4.44 -13.81
N GLN A 91 -6.41 -5.53 -13.64
CA GLN A 91 -6.41 -6.33 -12.43
C GLN A 91 -5.12 -6.08 -11.65
N LEU A 92 -5.24 -5.68 -10.39
CA LEU A 92 -4.11 -5.57 -9.47
C LEU A 92 -3.91 -6.88 -8.72
N LEU A 93 -2.64 -7.26 -8.53
CA LEU A 93 -2.15 -8.50 -7.94
C LEU A 93 -2.47 -9.73 -8.81
N ASP A 94 -1.83 -10.86 -8.49
CA ASP A 94 -2.03 -12.12 -9.19
C ASP A 94 -3.50 -12.57 -9.16
N PRO A 95 -4.18 -12.65 -10.32
CA PRO A 95 -5.60 -13.02 -10.39
C PRO A 95 -5.87 -14.50 -10.13
N ARG A 96 -4.84 -15.34 -10.11
CA ARG A 96 -4.97 -16.81 -10.02
C ARG A 96 -5.82 -17.44 -11.15
N ILE A 97 -5.96 -16.72 -12.24
CA ILE A 97 -6.53 -17.18 -13.53
C ILE A 97 -5.67 -16.62 -14.65
N ALA A 98 -5.89 -17.09 -15.90
CA ALA A 98 -5.11 -16.63 -17.05
C ALA A 98 -5.11 -15.09 -17.16
N PRO A 99 -3.94 -14.42 -17.18
CA PRO A 99 -3.83 -12.96 -17.31
C PRO A 99 -4.55 -12.42 -18.55
N SER A 100 -4.61 -13.18 -19.64
CA SER A 100 -5.30 -12.83 -20.90
C SER A 100 -6.79 -12.51 -20.75
N ARG A 101 -7.39 -12.83 -19.59
CA ARG A 101 -8.78 -12.42 -19.27
C ARG A 101 -8.90 -10.93 -18.91
N PHE A 102 -7.79 -10.20 -18.81
CA PHE A 102 -7.72 -8.77 -18.56
C PHE A 102 -6.96 -8.08 -19.68
N ASP A 103 -7.07 -6.75 -19.78
CA ASP A 103 -6.27 -5.97 -20.71
C ASP A 103 -4.89 -5.67 -20.13
N LEU A 104 -4.82 -5.58 -18.78
CA LEU A 104 -3.59 -5.38 -18.03
C LEU A 104 -3.70 -6.08 -16.67
N VAL A 105 -2.64 -6.78 -16.28
CA VAL A 105 -2.44 -7.26 -14.92
C VAL A 105 -1.22 -6.58 -14.33
N VAL A 106 -1.34 -6.00 -13.15
CA VAL A 106 -0.23 -5.37 -12.42
C VAL A 106 0.04 -6.19 -11.18
N ALA A 107 1.19 -6.83 -11.14
CA ALA A 107 1.57 -7.71 -10.03
C ALA A 107 3.00 -7.42 -9.55
N PRO A 108 3.27 -7.54 -8.25
CA PRO A 108 4.63 -7.41 -7.73
C PRO A 108 5.56 -8.49 -8.31
N GLU A 109 6.82 -8.11 -8.61
CA GLU A 109 7.86 -9.02 -9.11
C GLU A 109 8.04 -10.26 -8.24
N HIS A 110 7.91 -10.09 -6.92
CA HIS A 110 8.05 -11.20 -5.97
C HIS A 110 6.91 -12.25 -6.03
N ASP A 111 5.82 -11.98 -6.74
CA ASP A 111 4.75 -12.96 -6.99
C ASP A 111 5.09 -13.88 -8.18
N GLY A 112 6.04 -13.48 -9.05
CA GLY A 112 6.55 -14.31 -10.15
C GLY A 112 5.56 -14.51 -11.29
N LEU A 113 4.56 -13.62 -11.43
CA LEU A 113 3.60 -13.68 -12.53
C LEU A 113 4.21 -13.12 -13.81
N ALA A 114 4.05 -13.82 -14.93
CA ALA A 114 4.52 -13.39 -16.25
C ALA A 114 3.39 -13.49 -17.31
N GLY A 115 3.50 -12.69 -18.36
CA GLY A 115 2.56 -12.66 -19.50
C GLY A 115 2.72 -11.37 -20.30
N ASP A 116 2.25 -11.36 -21.56
CA ASP A 116 2.38 -10.22 -22.48
C ASP A 116 1.62 -8.97 -22.00
N ASN A 117 0.61 -9.17 -21.18
CA ASN A 117 -0.19 -8.12 -20.56
C ASN A 117 0.06 -7.99 -19.04
N VAL A 118 1.17 -8.52 -18.54
CA VAL A 118 1.56 -8.41 -17.13
C VAL A 118 2.63 -7.37 -16.96
N ILE A 119 2.43 -6.44 -16.04
CA ILE A 119 3.42 -5.47 -15.61
C ILE A 119 3.89 -5.86 -14.22
N ALA A 120 5.15 -6.20 -14.12
CA ALA A 120 5.80 -6.43 -12.85
C ALA A 120 6.17 -5.09 -12.19
N THR A 121 5.86 -4.97 -10.88
CA THR A 121 6.22 -3.81 -10.07
C THR A 121 7.15 -4.22 -8.93
N LYS A 122 8.13 -3.39 -8.62
CA LYS A 122 9.04 -3.67 -7.49
C LYS A 122 8.27 -3.60 -6.16
N GLY A 123 7.44 -2.56 -5.99
CA GLY A 123 6.58 -2.36 -4.82
C GLY A 123 5.09 -2.43 -5.12
N ALA A 124 4.29 -2.27 -4.08
CA ALA A 124 2.85 -2.10 -4.20
C ALA A 124 2.51 -0.72 -4.79
N LEU A 125 1.42 -0.63 -5.55
CA LEU A 125 0.85 0.66 -5.95
C LEU A 125 0.25 1.36 -4.73
N HIS A 126 0.25 2.69 -4.74
CA HIS A 126 -0.26 3.52 -3.64
C HIS A 126 -0.62 4.93 -4.12
N GLY A 127 -1.32 5.69 -3.27
CA GLY A 127 -1.70 7.07 -3.55
C GLY A 127 -0.74 8.14 -3.00
N VAL A 128 0.44 7.76 -2.53
CA VAL A 128 1.46 8.73 -2.09
C VAL A 128 2.08 9.39 -3.32
N ASN A 129 1.99 10.70 -3.41
CA ASN A 129 2.58 11.49 -4.48
C ASN A 129 3.02 12.88 -3.96
N ALA A 130 3.79 13.62 -4.74
CA ALA A 130 4.39 14.88 -4.32
C ALA A 130 3.35 15.94 -3.90
N ALA A 131 2.21 16.04 -4.61
CA ALA A 131 1.17 17.00 -4.27
C ALA A 131 0.54 16.69 -2.91
N ARG A 132 0.12 15.43 -2.68
CA ARG A 132 -0.46 15.01 -1.39
C ARG A 132 0.53 15.12 -0.23
N LEU A 133 1.82 14.86 -0.48
CA LEU A 133 2.86 15.07 0.53
C LEU A 133 3.06 16.56 0.82
N GLY A 134 3.03 17.42 -0.21
CA GLY A 134 3.10 18.89 -0.04
C GLY A 134 1.98 19.43 0.82
N ASP A 135 0.73 19.12 0.48
CA ASP A 135 -0.47 19.53 1.24
C ASP A 135 -0.42 19.03 2.71
N ALA A 136 0.01 17.80 2.90
CA ALA A 136 0.14 17.22 4.23
C ALA A 136 1.31 17.88 5.02
N ALA A 137 2.41 18.22 4.35
CA ALA A 137 3.52 18.91 4.99
C ALA A 137 3.11 20.29 5.52
N GLU A 138 2.37 21.08 4.74
CA GLU A 138 1.88 22.40 5.19
C GLU A 138 1.00 22.26 6.43
N ARG A 139 0.08 21.31 6.41
CA ARG A 139 -0.90 21.09 7.48
C ARG A 139 -0.26 20.61 8.80
N PHE A 140 0.67 19.67 8.71
CA PHE A 140 1.25 19.05 9.91
C PHE A 140 2.56 19.70 10.40
N ARG A 141 3.18 20.59 9.64
CA ARG A 141 4.42 21.27 10.02
C ARG A 141 4.36 21.97 11.38
N PRO A 142 3.30 22.76 11.71
CA PRO A 142 3.23 23.42 13.03
C PRO A 142 3.20 22.43 14.19
N ARG A 143 2.50 21.32 14.03
CA ARG A 143 2.36 20.25 15.04
C ARG A 143 3.68 19.57 15.36
N LEU A 144 4.53 19.39 14.36
CA LEU A 144 5.78 18.63 14.49
C LEU A 144 7.02 19.50 14.71
N ALA A 145 6.85 20.83 14.74
CA ALA A 145 7.97 21.78 14.79
C ALA A 145 8.82 21.66 16.08
N ALA A 146 8.23 21.22 17.19
CA ALA A 146 8.92 21.07 18.46
C ALA A 146 9.73 19.76 18.59
N LEU A 147 9.56 18.80 17.68
CA LEU A 147 10.28 17.54 17.73
C LEU A 147 11.71 17.70 17.21
N PRO A 148 12.71 17.06 17.85
CA PRO A 148 14.11 17.16 17.43
C PRO A 148 14.36 16.48 16.07
N ARG A 149 15.50 16.83 15.47
CA ARG A 149 15.99 16.27 14.21
C ARG A 149 17.23 15.40 14.45
N PRO A 150 17.37 14.29 13.70
CA PRO A 150 16.48 13.86 12.61
C PRO A 150 15.12 13.44 13.12
N LEU A 151 14.05 13.85 12.41
CA LEU A 151 12.69 13.39 12.68
C LEU A 151 12.45 12.07 11.94
N VAL A 152 12.07 11.03 12.66
CA VAL A 152 11.90 9.68 12.13
C VAL A 152 10.43 9.29 12.14
N ALA A 153 9.87 8.98 10.96
CA ALA A 153 8.55 8.37 10.87
C ALA A 153 8.63 6.87 11.15
N VAL A 154 7.87 6.39 12.13
CA VAL A 154 7.82 4.98 12.51
C VAL A 154 6.47 4.40 12.08
N LEU A 155 6.48 3.56 11.05
CA LEU A 155 5.29 2.97 10.45
C LEU A 155 5.10 1.55 10.99
N VAL A 156 4.17 1.39 11.91
CA VAL A 156 3.94 0.11 12.58
C VAL A 156 2.77 -0.62 11.93
N GLY A 157 3.07 -1.73 11.30
CA GLY A 157 2.09 -2.67 10.76
C GLY A 157 1.44 -3.50 11.87
N GLY A 158 1.57 -4.80 11.83
CA GLY A 158 1.01 -5.71 12.83
C GLY A 158 1.03 -7.16 12.37
N ALA A 159 0.51 -8.03 13.21
CA ALA A 159 0.44 -9.46 12.92
C ALA A 159 -0.37 -9.76 11.66
N ASN A 160 0.07 -10.76 10.90
CA ASN A 160 -0.63 -11.29 9.75
C ASN A 160 -0.31 -12.78 9.54
N ALA A 161 -0.77 -13.38 8.45
CA ALA A 161 -0.55 -14.80 8.15
C ALA A 161 0.94 -15.18 7.90
N ALA A 162 1.84 -14.21 7.81
CA ALA A 162 3.26 -14.42 7.55
C ALA A 162 4.16 -13.95 8.68
N TYR A 163 3.75 -12.94 9.44
CA TYR A 163 4.56 -12.31 10.47
C TYR A 163 3.84 -12.25 11.81
N ARG A 164 4.60 -12.35 12.89
CA ARG A 164 4.15 -12.12 14.25
C ARG A 164 4.56 -10.71 14.68
N PHE A 165 3.64 -10.04 15.37
CA PHE A 165 3.89 -8.76 16.01
C PHE A 165 3.02 -8.70 17.28
N GLY A 166 3.64 -8.68 18.42
CA GLY A 166 3.01 -8.61 19.72
C GLY A 166 3.77 -7.68 20.67
N ALA A 167 3.51 -7.77 21.96
CA ALA A 167 4.15 -6.91 22.96
C ALA A 167 5.67 -7.03 22.96
N ALA A 168 6.23 -8.22 22.75
CA ALA A 168 7.67 -8.44 22.72
C ALA A 168 8.36 -7.74 21.54
N GLU A 169 7.79 -7.85 20.34
CA GLU A 169 8.31 -7.17 19.15
C GLU A 169 8.16 -5.64 19.28
N ALA A 170 7.05 -5.19 19.84
CA ALA A 170 6.80 -3.77 20.11
C ALA A 170 7.81 -3.19 21.12
N ALA A 171 8.10 -3.91 22.21
CA ALA A 171 9.11 -3.52 23.17
C ALA A 171 10.52 -3.50 22.56
N ARG A 172 10.85 -4.46 21.69
CA ARG A 172 12.13 -4.50 20.97
C ARG A 172 12.26 -3.31 19.99
N LEU A 173 11.19 -2.96 19.27
CA LEU A 173 11.15 -1.77 18.43
C LEU A 173 11.39 -0.52 19.27
N ALA A 174 10.67 -0.32 20.36
CA ALA A 174 10.80 0.81 21.24
C ALA A 174 12.22 0.92 21.85
N ALA A 175 12.85 -0.20 22.21
CA ALA A 175 14.24 -0.23 22.66
C ALA A 175 15.22 0.27 21.57
N GLY A 176 15.01 -0.14 20.31
CA GLY A 176 15.77 0.38 19.17
C GLY A 176 15.58 1.88 18.95
N LEU A 177 14.33 2.38 19.07
CA LEU A 177 14.05 3.81 18.97
C LEU A 177 14.71 4.61 20.11
N ARG A 178 14.73 4.06 21.31
CA ARG A 178 15.45 4.66 22.45
C ARG A 178 16.95 4.73 22.21
N ALA A 179 17.55 3.68 21.62
CA ALA A 179 18.95 3.69 21.23
C ALA A 179 19.22 4.77 20.17
N ALA A 180 18.36 4.91 19.16
CA ALA A 180 18.47 5.94 18.14
C ALA A 180 18.27 7.36 18.70
N ALA A 181 17.39 7.57 19.69
CA ALA A 181 17.27 8.84 20.38
C ALA A 181 18.56 9.21 21.10
N ALA A 182 19.17 8.25 21.81
CA ALA A 182 20.40 8.47 22.57
C ALA A 182 21.62 8.70 21.67
N SER A 183 21.74 7.96 20.54
CA SER A 183 22.92 8.04 19.66
C SER A 183 22.83 9.15 18.62
N ASP A 184 21.65 9.41 18.07
CA ASP A 184 21.46 10.26 16.91
C ASP A 184 20.64 11.52 17.22
N GLY A 185 20.14 11.67 18.46
CA GLY A 185 19.27 12.79 18.87
C GLY A 185 17.90 12.77 18.19
N ALA A 186 17.45 11.63 17.71
CA ALA A 186 16.25 11.50 16.88
C ALA A 186 14.96 11.77 17.66
N GLY A 187 14.03 12.50 16.99
CA GLY A 187 12.62 12.57 17.38
C GLY A 187 11.78 11.61 16.55
N PHE A 188 10.63 11.20 17.06
CA PHE A 188 9.81 10.17 16.43
C PHE A 188 8.37 10.60 16.22
N VAL A 189 7.81 10.23 15.08
CA VAL A 189 6.38 10.30 14.79
C VAL A 189 5.90 8.90 14.42
N VAL A 190 5.06 8.33 15.25
CA VAL A 190 4.72 6.90 15.19
C VAL A 190 3.26 6.71 14.79
N THR A 191 3.01 5.89 13.78
CA THR A 191 1.65 5.47 13.43
C THR A 191 1.49 3.98 13.66
N ALA A 192 0.39 3.59 14.32
CA ALA A 192 0.00 2.22 14.49
C ALA A 192 -1.10 1.86 13.48
N SER A 193 -1.04 0.65 12.92
CA SER A 193 -2.08 0.12 12.05
C SER A 193 -3.21 -0.54 12.84
N ARG A 194 -4.37 -0.76 12.20
CA ARG A 194 -5.46 -1.55 12.78
C ARG A 194 -5.06 -2.98 13.17
N ARG A 195 -3.94 -3.49 12.62
CA ARG A 195 -3.42 -4.84 12.89
C ARG A 195 -2.39 -4.89 14.02
N THR A 196 -2.03 -3.74 14.59
CA THR A 196 -0.99 -3.65 15.63
C THR A 196 -1.40 -4.40 16.90
N GLY A 197 -2.70 -4.39 17.24
CA GLY A 197 -3.22 -5.05 18.43
C GLY A 197 -2.99 -4.23 19.72
N ALA A 198 -3.90 -4.39 20.68
CA ALA A 198 -3.91 -3.57 21.90
C ALA A 198 -2.66 -3.78 22.77
N GLU A 199 -2.21 -5.04 22.94
CA GLU A 199 -1.03 -5.35 23.76
C GLU A 199 0.26 -4.77 23.17
N ALA A 200 0.43 -4.87 21.84
CA ALA A 200 1.57 -4.29 21.16
C ALA A 200 1.54 -2.75 21.21
N LEU A 201 0.34 -2.15 21.08
CA LEU A 201 0.16 -0.71 21.19
C LEU A 201 0.50 -0.21 22.61
N ALA A 202 0.05 -0.92 23.66
CA ALA A 202 0.40 -0.59 25.04
C ALA A 202 1.90 -0.70 25.29
N ALA A 203 2.56 -1.75 24.76
CA ALA A 203 4.01 -1.92 24.87
C ALA A 203 4.78 -0.82 24.15
N LEU A 204 4.32 -0.38 22.96
CA LEU A 204 4.87 0.78 22.26
C LEU A 204 4.72 2.06 23.09
N HIS A 205 3.53 2.33 23.59
CA HIS A 205 3.26 3.51 24.40
C HIS A 205 4.21 3.58 25.61
N THR A 206 4.29 2.48 26.39
CA THR A 206 5.20 2.38 27.53
C THR A 206 6.68 2.53 27.11
N GLY A 207 7.06 1.91 25.99
CA GLY A 207 8.44 1.96 25.52
C GLY A 207 8.85 3.31 24.94
N LEU A 208 7.91 4.13 24.51
CA LEU A 208 8.14 5.50 24.03
C LEU A 208 8.13 6.56 25.15
N ASP A 209 7.72 6.19 26.37
CA ASP A 209 7.67 7.12 27.47
C ASP A 209 9.04 7.79 27.73
N GLY A 210 9.03 9.11 27.91
CA GLY A 210 10.23 9.92 28.06
C GLY A 210 11.06 10.13 26.78
N LEU A 211 10.64 9.63 25.63
CA LEU A 211 11.24 9.95 24.33
C LEU A 211 10.56 11.17 23.68
N PRO A 212 11.28 11.94 22.85
CA PRO A 212 10.68 12.99 22.03
C PRO A 212 9.87 12.36 20.90
N ALA A 213 8.67 11.86 21.21
CA ALA A 213 7.86 11.06 20.32
C ALA A 213 6.39 11.48 20.35
N GLU A 214 5.75 11.43 19.18
CA GLU A 214 4.31 11.54 19.03
C GLU A 214 3.76 10.20 18.50
N LEU A 215 2.86 9.58 19.24
CA LEU A 215 2.20 8.32 18.85
C LEU A 215 0.75 8.60 18.46
N TRP A 216 0.40 8.34 17.18
CA TRP A 216 -0.98 8.38 16.71
C TRP A 216 -1.62 6.98 16.79
N THR A 217 -2.72 6.88 17.50
CA THR A 217 -3.42 5.62 17.80
C THR A 217 -4.72 5.42 17.03
N GLY A 218 -5.04 6.35 16.13
CA GLY A 218 -6.26 6.25 15.29
C GLY A 218 -7.30 7.32 15.60
N GLU A 219 -7.06 8.21 16.57
CA GLU A 219 -7.96 9.31 16.89
C GLU A 219 -7.56 10.61 16.20
N GLY A 220 -8.56 11.40 15.83
CA GLY A 220 -8.35 12.65 15.12
C GLY A 220 -7.92 12.47 13.67
N GLU A 221 -7.38 13.54 13.09
CA GLU A 221 -6.91 13.53 11.71
C GLU A 221 -5.71 12.60 11.55
N ASN A 222 -5.75 11.76 10.51
CA ASN A 222 -4.67 10.81 10.22
C ASN A 222 -3.41 11.54 9.73
N PRO A 223 -2.31 11.54 10.52
CA PRO A 223 -1.10 12.28 10.19
C PRO A 223 -0.14 11.53 9.25
N TYR A 224 -0.49 10.35 8.77
CA TYR A 224 0.38 9.43 8.04
C TYR A 224 1.16 10.11 6.91
N LEU A 225 0.47 10.86 6.04
CA LEU A 225 1.12 11.59 4.94
C LEU A 225 1.99 12.74 5.44
N GLY A 226 1.56 13.43 6.51
CA GLY A 226 2.35 14.48 7.16
C GLY A 226 3.66 13.94 7.74
N TYR A 227 3.61 12.76 8.37
CA TYR A 227 4.79 12.09 8.88
C TYR A 227 5.74 11.69 7.75
N LEU A 228 5.23 11.07 6.68
CA LEU A 228 6.03 10.75 5.50
C LEU A 228 6.64 12.00 4.85
N ALA A 229 5.89 13.09 4.79
CA ALA A 229 6.34 14.34 4.16
C ALA A 229 7.43 15.03 4.97
N LEU A 230 7.31 15.08 6.29
CA LEU A 230 8.12 15.91 7.17
C LEU A 230 9.30 15.19 7.85
N CYS A 231 9.34 13.84 7.83
CA CYS A 231 10.44 13.08 8.40
C CYS A 231 11.73 13.21 7.58
N ASP A 232 12.87 12.91 8.23
CA ASP A 232 14.19 12.84 7.61
C ASP A 232 14.56 11.38 7.25
N ALA A 233 13.99 10.42 7.99
CA ALA A 233 14.15 8.99 7.76
C ALA A 233 12.87 8.23 8.18
N ILE A 234 12.77 6.99 7.78
CA ILE A 234 11.59 6.15 8.06
C ILE A 234 12.05 4.82 8.65
N VAL A 235 11.40 4.40 9.73
CA VAL A 235 11.46 3.03 10.24
C VAL A 235 10.11 2.36 9.94
N VAL A 236 10.12 1.19 9.31
CA VAL A 236 8.90 0.47 8.95
C VAL A 236 9.01 -0.99 9.35
N THR A 237 7.94 -1.58 9.89
CA THR A 237 7.91 -3.01 10.23
C THR A 237 7.81 -3.88 8.98
N ALA A 238 8.54 -5.01 8.94
CA ALA A 238 8.69 -5.88 7.77
C ALA A 238 7.40 -6.53 7.25
N ASP A 239 6.32 -6.51 8.02
CA ASP A 239 5.05 -7.16 7.67
C ASP A 239 4.24 -6.45 6.57
N SER A 240 4.53 -5.17 6.30
CA SER A 240 3.68 -4.34 5.45
C SER A 240 4.36 -3.92 4.14
N VAL A 241 4.16 -4.72 3.09
CA VAL A 241 4.60 -4.38 1.72
C VAL A 241 4.11 -2.98 1.30
N ASN A 242 2.87 -2.62 1.63
CA ASN A 242 2.32 -1.31 1.26
C ASN A 242 3.10 -0.17 1.94
N MET A 243 3.29 -0.21 3.26
CA MET A 243 4.01 0.84 3.99
C MET A 243 5.47 0.97 3.55
N VAL A 244 6.15 -0.17 3.27
CA VAL A 244 7.51 -0.14 2.71
C VAL A 244 7.53 0.52 1.34
N SER A 245 6.55 0.22 0.47
CA SER A 245 6.44 0.81 -0.87
C SER A 245 6.11 2.32 -0.81
N GLU A 246 5.20 2.71 0.08
CA GLU A 246 4.86 4.11 0.35
C GLU A 246 6.07 4.89 0.91
N ALA A 247 6.83 4.29 1.83
CA ALA A 247 8.07 4.86 2.33
C ALA A 247 9.10 5.05 1.22
N ALA A 248 9.28 4.04 0.37
CA ALA A 248 10.22 4.06 -0.75
C ALA A 248 9.93 5.14 -1.80
N SER A 249 8.67 5.57 -1.93
CA SER A 249 8.31 6.65 -2.85
C SER A 249 8.74 8.05 -2.38
N THR A 250 9.17 8.17 -1.13
CA THR A 250 9.62 9.46 -0.57
C THR A 250 11.07 9.81 -0.92
N GLY A 251 11.89 8.83 -1.34
CA GLY A 251 13.33 9.01 -1.55
C GLY A 251 14.14 9.14 -0.24
N LYS A 252 13.50 9.05 0.90
CA LYS A 252 14.14 9.16 2.23
C LYS A 252 14.67 7.80 2.69
N PRO A 253 15.74 7.75 3.54
CA PRO A 253 16.23 6.51 4.12
C PRO A 253 15.13 5.69 4.76
N VAL A 254 14.99 4.42 4.35
CA VAL A 254 13.98 3.49 4.88
C VAL A 254 14.67 2.36 5.63
N HIS A 255 14.49 2.32 6.93
CA HIS A 255 14.96 1.25 7.80
C HIS A 255 13.84 0.23 8.02
N VAL A 256 14.12 -1.05 7.77
CA VAL A 256 13.17 -2.14 8.00
C VAL A 256 13.43 -2.77 9.36
N PHE A 257 12.40 -2.72 10.21
CA PHE A 257 12.43 -3.44 11.49
C PHE A 257 11.97 -4.89 11.26
N GLU A 258 12.91 -5.81 11.40
CA GLU A 258 12.70 -7.23 11.17
C GLU A 258 11.75 -7.86 12.20
N LEU A 259 10.83 -8.68 11.71
CA LEU A 259 9.83 -9.39 12.51
C LEU A 259 10.00 -10.91 12.40
N PRO A 260 9.63 -11.66 13.44
CA PRO A 260 9.62 -13.13 13.39
C PRO A 260 8.62 -13.63 12.35
N GLY A 261 9.07 -14.54 11.47
CA GLY A 261 8.25 -15.15 10.42
C GLY A 261 8.77 -14.83 9.02
N GLY A 262 7.86 -14.46 8.12
CA GLY A 262 8.17 -14.15 6.73
C GLY A 262 8.17 -15.38 5.81
N LYS A 263 7.30 -15.35 4.78
CA LYS A 263 7.28 -16.35 3.70
C LYS A 263 8.32 -15.99 2.63
N ALA A 264 8.72 -16.94 1.79
CA ALA A 264 9.74 -16.76 0.75
C ALA A 264 9.47 -15.53 -0.14
N LYS A 265 8.22 -15.26 -0.50
CA LYS A 265 7.86 -14.09 -1.31
C LYS A 265 8.17 -12.75 -0.63
N PHE A 266 7.98 -12.65 0.68
CA PHE A 266 8.29 -11.42 1.43
C PHE A 266 9.81 -11.24 1.59
N ARG A 267 10.55 -12.34 1.77
CA ARG A 267 12.03 -12.28 1.76
C ARG A 267 12.55 -11.78 0.42
N ARG A 268 11.99 -12.26 -0.71
CA ARG A 268 12.34 -11.74 -2.05
C ARG A 268 12.03 -10.26 -2.19
N PHE A 269 10.86 -9.80 -1.68
CA PHE A 269 10.50 -8.39 -1.68
C PHE A 269 11.52 -7.54 -0.93
N HIS A 270 11.84 -7.88 0.33
CA HIS A 270 12.80 -7.13 1.12
C HIS A 270 14.22 -7.18 0.52
N ALA A 271 14.65 -8.34 0.00
CA ALA A 271 15.93 -8.47 -0.70
C ALA A 271 16.01 -7.53 -1.91
N ALA A 272 14.99 -7.50 -2.78
CA ALA A 272 14.95 -6.62 -3.95
C ALA A 272 15.02 -5.12 -3.59
N PHE A 273 14.41 -4.72 -2.45
CA PHE A 273 14.48 -3.34 -1.97
C PHE A 273 15.86 -3.00 -1.37
N ALA A 274 16.47 -3.94 -0.66
CA ALA A 274 17.82 -3.79 -0.12
C ALA A 274 18.89 -3.75 -1.24
N GLU A 275 18.81 -4.64 -2.22
CA GLU A 275 19.68 -4.67 -3.41
C GLU A 275 19.57 -3.38 -4.25
N ALA A 276 18.37 -2.79 -4.32
CA ALA A 276 18.15 -1.50 -4.95
C ALA A 276 18.66 -0.30 -4.12
N GLY A 277 19.25 -0.54 -2.93
CA GLY A 277 19.73 0.52 -2.04
C GLY A 277 18.63 1.35 -1.37
N ILE A 278 17.38 0.91 -1.47
CA ILE A 278 16.21 1.64 -0.92
C ILE A 278 16.10 1.42 0.57
N THR A 279 16.24 0.17 1.04
CA THR A 279 16.08 -0.19 2.44
C THR A 279 17.35 -0.72 3.09
N ARG A 280 17.47 -0.52 4.40
CA ARG A 280 18.48 -1.15 5.25
C ARG A 280 17.81 -1.67 6.53
N PRO A 281 18.41 -2.66 7.23
CA PRO A 281 17.90 -3.10 8.53
C PRO A 281 17.87 -1.96 9.55
N PHE A 282 16.89 -1.97 10.45
CA PHE A 282 16.86 -1.09 11.61
C PHE A 282 17.58 -1.74 12.79
N GLU A 283 18.73 -1.21 13.17
CA GLU A 283 19.59 -1.71 14.22
C GLU A 283 19.75 -0.70 15.38
N GLY A 284 18.75 0.15 15.60
CA GLY A 284 18.77 1.16 16.67
C GLY A 284 19.61 2.40 16.35
N ARG A 285 19.88 2.66 15.06
CA ARG A 285 20.57 3.87 14.57
C ARG A 285 19.89 4.37 13.29
N ILE A 286 20.01 5.68 13.05
CA ILE A 286 19.44 6.33 11.88
C ILE A 286 20.54 6.68 10.88
N GLY A 287 20.68 5.83 9.87
CA GLY A 287 21.62 6.06 8.76
C GLY A 287 21.12 7.11 7.77
N ARG A 288 22.05 7.67 7.00
CA ARG A 288 21.75 8.63 5.91
C ARG A 288 22.22 8.04 4.60
N TRP A 289 21.33 7.99 3.61
CA TRP A 289 21.62 7.67 2.21
C TRP A 289 20.54 8.24 1.33
N SER A 290 20.75 8.22 0.01
CA SER A 290 19.78 8.65 -0.98
C SER A 290 19.59 7.59 -2.04
N TYR A 291 18.42 7.54 -2.62
CA TYR A 291 18.05 6.73 -3.78
C TYR A 291 16.96 7.46 -4.57
N ALA A 292 16.74 7.05 -5.82
CA ALA A 292 15.66 7.60 -6.62
C ALA A 292 14.30 7.15 -6.06
N PRO A 293 13.35 8.08 -5.77
CA PRO A 293 12.02 7.72 -5.30
C PRO A 293 11.36 6.67 -6.20
N LEU A 294 10.76 5.64 -5.60
CA LEU A 294 10.08 4.59 -6.35
C LEU A 294 8.69 5.06 -6.78
N ASP A 295 8.46 5.24 -8.09
CA ASP A 295 7.16 5.65 -8.65
C ASP A 295 6.54 4.57 -9.55
N GLU A 296 6.13 3.46 -8.96
CA GLU A 296 5.44 2.39 -9.69
C GLU A 296 4.03 2.80 -10.11
N THR A 297 3.35 3.59 -9.30
CA THR A 297 1.99 4.05 -9.60
C THR A 297 1.98 4.97 -10.82
N GLY A 298 2.88 5.95 -10.89
CA GLY A 298 3.01 6.84 -12.05
C GLY A 298 3.42 6.09 -13.31
N ARG A 299 4.34 5.12 -13.21
CA ARG A 299 4.76 4.26 -14.32
C ARG A 299 3.58 3.48 -14.91
N VAL A 300 2.78 2.83 -14.08
CA VAL A 300 1.60 2.06 -14.51
C VAL A 300 0.52 3.00 -15.05
N ALA A 301 0.27 4.13 -14.39
CA ALA A 301 -0.72 5.12 -14.82
C ALA A 301 -0.38 5.69 -16.21
N ALA A 302 0.88 5.99 -16.49
CA ALA A 302 1.34 6.46 -17.79
C ALA A 302 1.08 5.42 -18.90
N LEU A 303 1.28 4.13 -18.61
CA LEU A 303 0.94 3.05 -19.54
C LEU A 303 -0.56 2.99 -19.81
N ILE A 304 -1.40 3.05 -18.77
CA ILE A 304 -2.87 3.03 -18.91
C ILE A 304 -3.35 4.22 -19.74
N ARG A 305 -2.84 5.44 -19.45
CA ARG A 305 -3.17 6.64 -20.24
C ARG A 305 -2.87 6.45 -21.73
N ARG A 306 -1.69 5.94 -22.06
CA ARG A 306 -1.33 5.63 -23.47
C ARG A 306 -2.27 4.64 -24.12
N ARG A 307 -2.63 3.55 -23.42
CA ARG A 307 -3.54 2.52 -23.93
C ARG A 307 -4.96 3.03 -24.15
N LEU A 308 -5.40 3.97 -23.34
CA LEU A 308 -6.72 4.60 -23.43
C LEU A 308 -6.75 5.84 -24.35
N GLY A 309 -5.62 6.26 -24.91
CA GLY A 309 -5.53 7.48 -25.71
C GLY A 309 -5.84 8.75 -24.88
N LEU A 310 -5.56 8.73 -23.58
CA LEU A 310 -5.69 9.90 -22.71
C LEU A 310 -4.39 10.71 -22.82
N GLY A 311 -4.46 11.92 -23.41
CA GLY A 311 -3.30 12.82 -23.53
C GLY A 311 -2.70 13.18 -22.17
N VAL A 312 -1.43 13.60 -22.17
CA VAL A 312 -0.78 14.21 -21.01
C VAL A 312 -1.37 15.62 -20.90
N GLY A 313 -2.36 15.84 -20.01
CA GLY A 313 -2.88 17.17 -19.76
C GLY A 313 -4.40 17.37 -19.69
N ALA A 314 -5.23 16.32 -19.66
CA ALA A 314 -6.67 16.49 -19.42
C ALA A 314 -6.99 16.34 -17.93
N GLY A 315 -6.54 17.27 -17.14
CA GLY A 315 -6.82 17.35 -15.71
C GLY A 315 -6.88 18.77 -15.21
N GLN A 316 -7.80 19.58 -15.80
CA GLN A 316 -8.36 20.82 -15.24
C GLN A 316 -9.20 21.46 -16.36
N ASP A 317 -10.48 21.14 -16.36
CA ASP A 317 -11.59 21.98 -16.78
C ASP A 317 -12.85 21.09 -16.78
N ASP A 318 -13.60 21.19 -15.70
CA ASP A 318 -15.03 21.32 -15.47
C ASP A 318 -15.39 20.96 -14.02
#